data_cf7541c8e8d0b7f8f85a9099f3fc5894
#
_entry.id   cf7541c8e8d0b7f8f85a9099f3fc5894
#
_cell.length_a   1.000
_cell.length_b   1.000
_cell.length_c   1.000
_cell.angle_alpha   90.00
_cell.angle_beta   90.00
_cell.angle_gamma   90.00
#
_symmetry.space_group_name_H-M   'P 1'
#
loop_
_entity.id
_entity.type
_entity.pdbx_description
1 polymer ?
#
loop_
_entity_poly.entity_id
_entity_poly.type
_entity_poly.pdbx_seq_one_letter_code
_entity_poly.pdbx_strand_id
1 'polypeptide(L)'
;IKDIADLTGFSITTVSRVLNQDKNFNVSDETRLKIMATAEKLNYVPLSKRNKSSKKNITLTIGLVYWYSVAEEITDPYYMSIRLAIENHCQLHNINLQKIYLPMKSFDDISAMNLDGLIALGKYSEEEIQTLHTLNQHLVLVDCYSKHYNIDVVMADLKEATKDIISYLLDLELKKIGFICGIEKTLDGQELLDIRLTTYINQMSKLKSFNQNNVYLGAFTADSG
;
A
#
# COMPACT_ATOMS: atom_id res chain seq x y z
N ILE A 1 18.82 -14.10 22.09
CA ILE A 1 19.24 -15.35 21.42
C ILE A 1 19.09 -16.54 22.34
N LYS A 2 19.54 -16.45 23.61
CA LYS A 2 19.44 -17.54 24.55
C LYS A 2 18.01 -17.99 24.76
N ASP A 3 17.08 -17.06 24.99
CA ASP A 3 15.66 -17.35 25.19
C ASP A 3 15.02 -18.03 23.95
N ILE A 4 15.47 -17.66 22.74
CA ILE A 4 15.05 -18.30 21.50
C ILE A 4 15.58 -19.73 21.41
N ALA A 5 16.84 -19.95 21.80
CA ALA A 5 17.45 -21.27 21.83
C ALA A 5 16.73 -22.19 22.81
N ASP A 6 16.44 -21.68 24.02
CA ASP A 6 15.73 -22.42 25.06
C ASP A 6 14.30 -22.79 24.64
N LEU A 7 13.55 -21.87 23.99
CA LEU A 7 12.20 -22.12 23.54
C LEU A 7 12.10 -23.01 22.28
N THR A 8 13.10 -22.98 21.43
CA THR A 8 13.09 -23.74 20.18
C THR A 8 13.76 -25.11 20.30
N GLY A 9 14.61 -25.28 21.33
CA GLY A 9 15.43 -26.49 21.54
C GLY A 9 16.66 -26.56 20.64
N PHE A 10 17.02 -25.48 19.93
CA PHE A 10 18.20 -25.44 19.07
C PHE A 10 19.39 -24.76 19.76
N SER A 11 20.59 -25.06 19.31
CA SER A 11 21.78 -24.43 19.83
C SER A 11 21.81 -22.91 19.57
N ILE A 12 22.42 -22.13 20.46
CA ILE A 12 22.62 -20.68 20.28
C ILE A 12 23.29 -20.37 18.92
N THR A 13 24.22 -21.22 18.50
CA THR A 13 24.93 -21.09 17.23
C THR A 13 23.98 -21.26 16.03
N THR A 14 23.11 -22.27 16.08
CA THR A 14 22.08 -22.52 15.05
C THR A 14 21.13 -21.33 14.97
N VAL A 15 20.59 -20.88 16.10
CA VAL A 15 19.71 -19.73 16.17
C VAL A 15 20.38 -18.47 15.62
N SER A 16 21.65 -18.22 16.01
CA SER A 16 22.40 -17.05 15.55
C SER A 16 22.60 -17.06 14.03
N ARG A 17 23.01 -18.19 13.46
CA ARG A 17 23.23 -18.30 12.00
C ARG A 17 21.95 -18.13 11.20
N VAL A 18 20.84 -18.73 11.65
CA VAL A 18 19.53 -18.58 11.01
C VAL A 18 19.07 -17.12 11.06
N LEU A 19 19.15 -16.46 12.20
CA LEU A 19 18.71 -15.06 12.35
C LEU A 19 19.59 -14.06 11.59
N ASN A 20 20.88 -14.39 11.38
CA ASN A 20 21.79 -13.59 10.57
C ASN A 20 21.76 -13.96 9.08
N GLN A 21 20.88 -14.88 8.67
CA GLN A 21 20.72 -15.32 7.26
C GLN A 21 22.02 -15.80 6.62
N ASP A 22 22.82 -16.59 7.37
CA ASP A 22 24.07 -17.13 6.89
C ASP A 22 23.82 -18.07 5.69
N LYS A 23 24.25 -17.62 4.50
CA LYS A 23 24.04 -18.35 3.22
C LYS A 23 24.76 -19.69 3.16
N ASN A 24 25.81 -19.87 3.94
CA ASN A 24 26.62 -21.08 4.00
C ASN A 24 26.14 -22.08 5.06
N PHE A 25 25.00 -21.78 5.72
CA PHE A 25 24.46 -22.61 6.78
C PHE A 25 23.13 -23.24 6.38
N ASN A 26 23.18 -24.54 6.13
CA ASN A 26 22.00 -25.32 5.74
C ASN A 26 21.29 -25.84 6.99
N VAL A 27 20.01 -25.50 7.10
CA VAL A 27 19.04 -26.07 8.05
C VAL A 27 17.75 -26.35 7.31
N SER A 28 16.94 -27.27 7.81
CA SER A 28 15.61 -27.54 7.24
C SER A 28 14.73 -26.28 7.30
N ASP A 29 13.82 -26.15 6.34
CA ASP A 29 12.87 -25.02 6.30
C ASP A 29 12.00 -24.98 7.56
N GLU A 30 11.63 -26.14 8.12
CA GLU A 30 10.91 -26.25 9.37
C GLU A 30 11.69 -25.65 10.53
N THR A 31 13.00 -25.96 10.65
CA THR A 31 13.87 -25.38 11.68
C THR A 31 13.99 -23.87 11.53
N ARG A 32 14.15 -23.39 10.29
CA ARG A 32 14.22 -21.98 9.95
C ARG A 32 12.97 -21.23 10.37
N LEU A 33 11.79 -21.76 9.98
CA LEU A 33 10.48 -21.18 10.31
C LEU A 33 10.26 -21.14 11.83
N LYS A 34 10.57 -22.21 12.56
CA LYS A 34 10.41 -22.27 14.01
C LYS A 34 11.25 -21.22 14.74
N ILE A 35 12.51 -21.04 14.32
CA ILE A 35 13.41 -20.04 14.91
C ILE A 35 12.89 -18.62 14.58
N MET A 36 12.50 -18.35 13.34
CA MET A 36 12.05 -17.02 12.94
C MET A 36 10.73 -16.63 13.63
N ALA A 37 9.76 -17.53 13.70
CA ALA A 37 8.50 -17.29 14.39
C ALA A 37 8.69 -17.04 15.91
N THR A 38 9.66 -17.76 16.53
CA THR A 38 9.98 -17.54 17.96
C THR A 38 10.68 -16.21 18.17
N ALA A 39 11.58 -15.82 17.26
CA ALA A 39 12.26 -14.52 17.33
C ALA A 39 11.26 -13.36 17.18
N GLU A 40 10.28 -13.49 16.29
CA GLU A 40 9.19 -12.53 16.09
C GLU A 40 8.33 -12.39 17.35
N LYS A 41 7.90 -13.50 17.94
CA LYS A 41 7.12 -13.50 19.20
C LYS A 41 7.85 -12.79 20.34
N LEU A 42 9.18 -12.90 20.39
CA LEU A 42 10.02 -12.26 21.40
C LEU A 42 10.50 -10.85 21.02
N ASN A 43 10.02 -10.30 19.89
CA ASN A 43 10.48 -9.03 19.33
C ASN A 43 12.02 -8.93 19.27
N TYR A 44 12.68 -10.06 18.96
CA TYR A 44 14.13 -10.13 18.97
C TYR A 44 14.75 -9.56 17.70
N VAL A 45 15.62 -8.57 17.85
CA VAL A 45 16.41 -8.00 16.74
C VAL A 45 17.86 -8.47 16.85
N PRO A 46 18.42 -9.15 15.81
CA PRO A 46 19.83 -9.59 15.81
C PRO A 46 20.81 -8.43 16.01
N LEU A 47 21.91 -8.69 16.70
CA LEU A 47 22.96 -7.68 16.96
C LEU A 47 23.54 -7.09 15.66
N SER A 48 23.64 -7.89 14.59
CA SER A 48 24.06 -7.43 13.25
C SER A 48 23.11 -6.38 12.64
N LYS A 49 21.84 -6.40 13.02
CA LYS A 49 20.85 -5.36 12.65
C LYS A 49 20.83 -4.21 13.65
N ARG A 50 21.17 -4.44 14.93
CA ARG A 50 21.28 -3.38 15.96
C ARG A 50 22.47 -2.47 15.71
N ASN A 51 23.62 -3.01 15.29
CA ASN A 51 24.86 -2.24 15.06
C ASN A 51 24.90 -1.46 13.73
N LYS A 52 23.89 -1.57 12.87
CA LYS A 52 23.75 -0.64 11.72
C LYS A 52 23.26 0.76 12.14
N SER A 53 22.86 0.93 13.40
CA SER A 53 22.39 2.22 13.93
C SER A 53 23.50 3.14 14.49
N SER A 54 24.79 2.77 14.44
CA SER A 54 25.90 3.64 14.88
C SER A 54 26.57 4.47 13.79
N LYS A 55 26.10 4.37 12.52
CA LYS A 55 26.29 5.46 11.55
C LYS A 55 25.26 6.53 11.87
N LYS A 56 25.67 7.80 12.11
CA LYS A 56 24.86 9.01 12.30
C LYS A 56 23.37 8.69 12.08
N ASN A 57 22.55 8.84 13.11
CA ASN A 57 21.11 8.73 12.97
C ASN A 57 20.64 9.77 11.93
N ILE A 58 20.75 9.43 10.65
CA ILE A 58 20.06 10.19 9.61
C ILE A 58 18.61 9.75 9.77
N THR A 59 17.84 10.58 10.45
CA THR A 59 16.39 10.41 10.52
C THR A 59 15.86 10.89 9.18
N LEU A 60 15.43 9.96 8.33
CA LEU A 60 14.77 10.31 7.07
C LEU A 60 13.49 11.06 7.37
N THR A 61 13.25 12.12 6.60
CA THR A 61 12.01 12.89 6.65
C THR A 61 11.23 12.65 5.36
N ILE A 62 10.11 11.97 5.45
CA ILE A 62 9.26 11.61 4.33
C ILE A 62 7.98 12.44 4.37
N GLY A 63 7.61 13.04 3.24
CA GLY A 63 6.33 13.67 3.06
C GLY A 63 5.26 12.65 2.66
N LEU A 64 4.18 12.55 3.40
CA LEU A 64 3.00 11.79 3.02
C LEU A 64 1.96 12.78 2.50
N VAL A 65 1.80 12.78 1.18
CA VAL A 65 0.92 13.69 0.46
C VAL A 65 -0.44 13.03 0.29
N TYR A 66 -1.47 13.71 0.76
CA TYR A 66 -2.84 13.25 0.71
C TYR A 66 -3.62 13.98 -0.37
N TRP A 67 -4.34 13.20 -1.12
CA TRP A 67 -5.34 13.63 -2.06
C TRP A 67 -6.64 14.12 -1.36
N TYR A 68 -7.04 13.46 -0.27
CA TYR A 68 -8.21 13.79 0.53
C TYR A 68 -7.94 14.88 1.58
N SER A 69 -8.99 15.66 1.90
CA SER A 69 -9.05 16.41 3.13
C SER A 69 -9.24 15.50 4.36
N VAL A 70 -8.94 16.01 5.54
CA VAL A 70 -9.17 15.28 6.81
C VAL A 70 -10.65 14.88 6.99
N ALA A 71 -11.58 15.70 6.51
CA ALA A 71 -13.02 15.45 6.63
C ALA A 71 -13.45 14.28 5.71
N GLU A 72 -12.92 14.21 4.51
CA GLU A 72 -13.22 13.13 3.56
C GLU A 72 -12.65 11.80 4.05
N GLU A 73 -11.46 11.80 4.63
CA GLU A 73 -10.82 10.58 5.15
C GLU A 73 -11.66 9.92 6.27
N ILE A 74 -12.34 10.71 7.11
CA ILE A 74 -13.19 10.16 8.19
C ILE A 74 -14.32 9.29 7.62
N THR A 75 -14.79 9.59 6.42
CA THR A 75 -15.87 8.85 5.75
C THR A 75 -15.37 7.72 4.87
N ASP A 76 -14.05 7.62 4.65
CA ASP A 76 -13.43 6.58 3.83
C ASP A 76 -12.42 5.74 4.64
N PRO A 77 -12.84 4.62 5.22
CA PRO A 77 -11.97 3.76 6.01
C PRO A 77 -10.84 3.09 5.19
N TYR A 78 -10.96 3.03 3.87
CA TYR A 78 -9.95 2.45 2.99
C TYR A 78 -8.64 3.24 3.05
N TYR A 79 -8.70 4.55 2.74
CA TYR A 79 -7.50 5.40 2.78
C TYR A 79 -6.98 5.61 4.21
N MET A 80 -7.87 5.67 5.19
CA MET A 80 -7.48 5.74 6.60
C MET A 80 -6.65 4.52 7.01
N SER A 81 -7.01 3.31 6.59
CA SER A 81 -6.27 2.09 6.93
C SER A 81 -4.87 2.07 6.30
N ILE A 82 -4.73 2.52 5.05
CA ILE A 82 -3.44 2.64 4.36
C ILE A 82 -2.55 3.65 5.08
N ARG A 83 -3.09 4.81 5.42
CA ARG A 83 -2.37 5.85 6.17
C ARG A 83 -1.84 5.33 7.49
N LEU A 84 -2.69 4.72 8.29
CA LEU A 84 -2.30 4.16 9.59
C LEU A 84 -1.18 3.11 9.46
N ALA A 85 -1.21 2.29 8.42
CA ALA A 85 -0.15 1.33 8.15
C ALA A 85 1.18 2.02 7.83
N ILE A 86 1.16 3.08 7.00
CA ILE A 86 2.34 3.89 6.67
C ILE A 86 2.89 4.57 7.93
N GLU A 87 2.04 5.23 8.73
CA GLU A 87 2.43 5.90 9.96
C GLU A 87 3.09 4.93 10.96
N ASN A 88 2.46 3.78 11.19
CA ASN A 88 3.00 2.75 12.09
C ASN A 88 4.36 2.24 11.60
N HIS A 89 4.51 2.00 10.30
CA HIS A 89 5.78 1.54 9.74
C HIS A 89 6.88 2.61 9.87
N CYS A 90 6.58 3.86 9.59
CA CYS A 90 7.52 4.97 9.77
C CYS A 90 7.95 5.11 11.23
N GLN A 91 7.01 5.00 12.18
CA GLN A 91 7.31 5.04 13.62
C GLN A 91 8.25 3.90 14.03
N LEU A 92 7.98 2.67 13.59
CA LEU A 92 8.81 1.50 13.90
C LEU A 92 10.26 1.64 13.38
N HIS A 93 10.44 2.39 12.29
CA HIS A 93 11.76 2.58 11.66
C HIS A 93 12.39 3.93 11.96
N ASN A 94 11.84 4.71 12.91
CA ASN A 94 12.31 6.07 13.27
C ASN A 94 12.41 7.00 12.06
N ILE A 95 11.42 6.92 11.15
CA ILE A 95 11.26 7.82 10.01
C ILE A 95 10.37 8.98 10.46
N ASN A 96 10.81 10.22 10.24
CA ASN A 96 10.00 11.39 10.49
C ASN A 96 8.98 11.55 9.34
N LEU A 97 7.69 11.36 9.63
CA LEU A 97 6.63 11.47 8.62
C LEU A 97 5.92 12.82 8.74
N GLN A 98 5.98 13.61 7.68
CA GLN A 98 5.26 14.88 7.56
C GLN A 98 3.99 14.68 6.73
N LYS A 99 2.82 14.94 7.34
CA LYS A 99 1.52 14.84 6.66
C LYS A 99 1.20 16.12 5.92
N ILE A 100 0.86 15.99 4.63
CA ILE A 100 0.61 17.09 3.70
C ILE A 100 -0.74 16.86 3.04
N TYR A 101 -1.72 17.69 3.35
CA TYR A 101 -3.05 17.63 2.75
C TYR A 101 -3.15 18.67 1.63
N LEU A 102 -3.11 18.23 0.37
CA LEU A 102 -3.13 19.12 -0.79
C LEU A 102 -4.38 20.01 -0.89
N PRO A 103 -5.58 19.60 -0.49
CA PRO A 103 -6.70 20.53 -0.44
C PRO A 103 -6.49 21.73 0.50
N MET A 104 -5.51 21.64 1.42
CA MET A 104 -5.17 22.69 2.39
C MET A 104 -3.82 23.35 2.14
N LYS A 105 -2.97 22.75 1.29
CA LYS A 105 -1.61 23.20 0.95
C LYS A 105 -1.41 23.16 -0.56
N SER A 106 -0.51 23.99 -1.05
CA SER A 106 -0.09 23.98 -2.45
C SER A 106 1.16 23.11 -2.67
N PHE A 107 1.47 22.80 -3.92
CA PHE A 107 2.72 22.16 -4.29
C PHE A 107 3.94 23.02 -3.92
N ASP A 108 3.82 24.34 -3.94
CA ASP A 108 4.89 25.26 -3.54
C ASP A 108 5.22 25.12 -2.05
N ASP A 109 4.23 24.85 -1.20
CA ASP A 109 4.46 24.60 0.22
C ASP A 109 5.30 23.32 0.43
N ILE A 110 5.15 22.31 -0.43
CA ILE A 110 5.94 21.08 -0.40
C ILE A 110 7.39 21.36 -0.76
N SER A 111 7.62 22.22 -1.77
CA SER A 111 8.97 22.55 -2.22
C SER A 111 9.80 23.23 -1.14
N ALA A 112 9.16 23.96 -0.23
CA ALA A 112 9.79 24.60 0.90
C ALA A 112 10.18 23.64 2.04
N MET A 113 9.70 22.39 1.99
CA MET A 113 10.00 21.38 2.99
C MET A 113 11.27 20.62 2.60
N ASN A 114 12.15 20.38 3.57
CA ASN A 114 13.35 19.57 3.36
C ASN A 114 13.00 18.08 3.54
N LEU A 115 12.50 17.45 2.46
CA LEU A 115 12.04 16.06 2.46
C LEU A 115 13.00 15.15 1.71
N ASP A 116 13.36 14.01 2.30
CA ASP A 116 14.20 12.98 1.67
C ASP A 116 13.43 12.16 0.62
N GLY A 117 12.10 12.14 0.67
CA GLY A 117 11.24 11.46 -0.27
C GLY A 117 9.76 11.80 -0.07
N LEU A 118 8.93 11.41 -1.03
CA LEU A 118 7.49 11.59 -1.03
C LEU A 118 6.75 10.26 -1.18
N ILE A 119 5.67 10.12 -0.44
CA ILE A 119 4.64 9.09 -0.68
C ILE A 119 3.36 9.84 -1.04
N ALA A 120 2.86 9.65 -2.27
CA ALA A 120 1.60 10.24 -2.71
C ALA A 120 0.48 9.21 -2.60
N LEU A 121 -0.43 9.41 -1.67
CA LEU A 121 -1.54 8.52 -1.36
C LEU A 121 -2.84 9.07 -1.93
N GLY A 122 -3.46 8.34 -2.85
CA GLY A 122 -4.74 8.67 -3.46
C GLY A 122 -4.70 8.77 -4.97
N LYS A 123 -5.53 9.62 -5.56
CA LYS A 123 -5.75 9.73 -7.01
C LYS A 123 -5.23 11.07 -7.54
N TYR A 124 -4.26 10.99 -8.43
CA TYR A 124 -3.59 12.14 -9.02
C TYR A 124 -3.65 12.06 -10.54
N SER A 125 -3.78 13.22 -11.20
CA SER A 125 -3.60 13.34 -12.64
C SER A 125 -2.12 13.21 -13.03
N GLU A 126 -1.84 12.98 -14.31
CA GLU A 126 -0.45 12.90 -14.81
C GLU A 126 0.32 14.21 -14.57
N GLU A 127 -0.36 15.36 -14.65
CA GLU A 127 0.24 16.69 -14.40
C GLU A 127 0.59 16.88 -12.92
N GLU A 128 -0.27 16.41 -12.02
CA GLU A 128 -0.03 16.42 -10.58
C GLU A 128 1.12 15.48 -10.21
N ILE A 129 1.17 14.28 -10.81
CA ILE A 129 2.26 13.32 -10.63
C ILE A 129 3.58 13.91 -11.15
N GLN A 130 3.56 14.57 -12.31
CA GLN A 130 4.73 15.26 -12.84
C GLN A 130 5.23 16.32 -11.88
N THR A 131 4.34 17.11 -11.33
CA THR A 131 4.68 18.15 -10.35
C THR A 131 5.31 17.54 -9.10
N LEU A 132 4.70 16.51 -8.51
CA LEU A 132 5.25 15.80 -7.35
C LEU A 132 6.62 15.19 -7.63
N HIS A 133 6.80 14.57 -8.80
CA HIS A 133 8.08 13.98 -9.21
C HIS A 133 9.16 15.02 -9.45
N THR A 134 8.78 16.21 -9.93
CA THR A 134 9.72 17.36 -10.09
C THR A 134 10.15 17.90 -8.73
N LEU A 135 9.24 17.94 -7.75
CA LEU A 135 9.54 18.36 -6.38
C LEU A 135 10.48 17.38 -5.66
N ASN A 136 10.29 16.09 -5.87
CA ASN A 136 11.17 15.07 -5.29
C ASN A 136 11.18 13.81 -6.17
N GLN A 137 12.37 13.44 -6.68
CA GLN A 137 12.54 12.26 -7.54
C GLN A 137 12.38 10.93 -6.77
N HIS A 138 12.51 10.97 -5.43
CA HIS A 138 12.21 9.81 -4.56
C HIS A 138 10.72 9.78 -4.23
N LEU A 139 9.90 9.55 -5.25
CA LEU A 139 8.44 9.50 -5.17
C LEU A 139 7.95 8.04 -5.25
N VAL A 140 7.03 7.69 -4.35
CA VAL A 140 6.25 6.45 -4.42
C VAL A 140 4.78 6.81 -4.51
N LEU A 141 4.08 6.23 -5.49
CA LEU A 141 2.62 6.37 -5.63
C LEU A 141 1.92 5.22 -4.90
N VAL A 142 0.89 5.54 -4.15
CA VAL A 142 0.05 4.55 -3.45
C VAL A 142 -1.39 4.72 -3.90
N ASP A 143 -1.96 3.65 -4.44
CA ASP A 143 -3.30 3.58 -5.04
C ASP A 143 -3.49 4.51 -6.24
N CYS A 144 -2.39 4.84 -6.92
CA CYS A 144 -2.32 5.61 -8.14
C CYS A 144 -1.20 5.08 -9.02
N TYR A 145 -1.25 5.31 -10.33
CA TYR A 145 -0.16 4.95 -11.24
C TYR A 145 0.02 6.01 -12.32
N SER A 146 1.23 6.13 -12.86
CA SER A 146 1.53 6.94 -14.04
C SER A 146 1.80 6.07 -15.25
N LYS A 147 1.35 6.52 -16.41
CA LYS A 147 1.66 5.92 -17.72
C LYS A 147 2.96 6.47 -18.31
N HIS A 148 3.39 7.63 -17.85
CA HIS A 148 4.46 8.41 -18.48
C HIS A 148 5.77 8.40 -17.68
N TYR A 149 5.70 8.07 -16.37
CA TYR A 149 6.86 8.12 -15.48
C TYR A 149 7.18 6.75 -14.91
N ASN A 150 8.47 6.43 -14.84
CA ASN A 150 8.96 5.23 -14.17
C ASN A 150 9.10 5.53 -12.66
N ILE A 151 7.99 5.46 -11.96
CA ILE A 151 7.88 5.72 -10.52
C ILE A 151 7.43 4.43 -9.83
N ASP A 152 7.94 4.18 -8.63
CA ASP A 152 7.50 3.04 -7.82
C ASP A 152 6.03 3.19 -7.41
N VAL A 153 5.26 2.10 -7.58
CA VAL A 153 3.82 2.09 -7.34
C VAL A 153 3.43 0.94 -6.41
N VAL A 154 2.59 1.24 -5.45
CA VAL A 154 1.95 0.24 -4.57
C VAL A 154 0.45 0.29 -4.77
N MET A 155 -0.12 -0.78 -5.31
CA MET A 155 -1.56 -0.89 -5.61
C MET A 155 -2.09 -2.28 -5.28
N ALA A 156 -3.38 -2.36 -4.97
CA ALA A 156 -4.11 -3.63 -5.00
C ALA A 156 -4.42 -4.04 -6.45
N ASP A 157 -4.33 -5.33 -6.77
CA ASP A 157 -4.77 -5.84 -8.08
C ASP A 157 -6.30 -5.98 -8.13
N LEU A 158 -6.97 -4.82 -8.19
CA LEU A 158 -8.42 -4.73 -8.24
C LEU A 158 -9.00 -5.34 -9.52
N LYS A 159 -8.19 -5.38 -10.59
CA LYS A 159 -8.59 -6.02 -11.85
C LYS A 159 -8.73 -7.53 -11.68
N GLU A 160 -7.72 -8.19 -11.11
CA GLU A 160 -7.77 -9.63 -10.89
C GLU A 160 -8.81 -9.99 -9.82
N ALA A 161 -8.85 -9.25 -8.71
CA ALA A 161 -9.87 -9.44 -7.67
C ALA A 161 -11.30 -9.35 -8.23
N THR A 162 -11.57 -8.42 -9.16
CA THR A 162 -12.89 -8.31 -9.80
C THR A 162 -13.21 -9.51 -10.67
N LYS A 163 -12.23 -10.04 -11.41
CA LYS A 163 -12.41 -11.26 -12.20
C LYS A 163 -12.72 -12.47 -11.32
N ASP A 164 -11.99 -12.61 -10.22
CA ASP A 164 -12.16 -13.71 -9.26
C ASP A 164 -13.56 -13.70 -8.66
N ILE A 165 -14.06 -12.52 -8.27
CA ILE A 165 -15.43 -12.36 -7.76
C ILE A 165 -16.46 -12.75 -8.82
N ILE A 166 -16.30 -12.29 -10.06
CA ILE A 166 -17.22 -12.63 -11.15
C ILE A 166 -17.19 -14.14 -11.41
N SER A 167 -16.00 -14.74 -11.48
CA SER A 167 -15.83 -16.19 -11.67
C SER A 167 -16.51 -16.98 -10.56
N TYR A 168 -16.30 -16.58 -9.30
CA TYR A 168 -16.95 -17.20 -8.14
C TYR A 168 -18.48 -17.15 -8.23
N LEU A 169 -19.05 -16.00 -8.64
CA LEU A 169 -20.50 -15.87 -8.79
C LEU A 169 -21.03 -16.74 -9.93
N LEU A 170 -20.27 -16.89 -11.02
CA LEU A 170 -20.63 -17.75 -12.15
C LEU A 170 -20.56 -19.23 -11.77
N ASP A 171 -19.60 -19.64 -10.98
CA ASP A 171 -19.48 -21.02 -10.44
C ASP A 171 -20.67 -21.38 -9.54
N LEU A 172 -21.30 -20.38 -8.91
CA LEU A 172 -22.58 -20.53 -8.19
C LEU A 172 -23.82 -20.46 -9.11
N GLU A 173 -23.61 -20.54 -10.44
CA GLU A 173 -24.66 -20.44 -11.47
C GLU A 173 -25.42 -19.10 -11.50
N LEU A 174 -24.90 -18.05 -10.87
CA LEU A 174 -25.48 -16.70 -10.84
C LEU A 174 -25.11 -15.95 -12.13
N LYS A 175 -26.01 -15.89 -13.09
CA LYS A 175 -25.76 -15.30 -14.42
C LYS A 175 -26.16 -13.82 -14.53
N LYS A 176 -27.03 -13.34 -13.63
CA LYS A 176 -27.46 -11.93 -13.57
C LYS A 176 -26.68 -11.23 -12.47
N ILE A 177 -25.50 -10.72 -12.82
CA ILE A 177 -24.62 -10.03 -11.91
C ILE A 177 -24.80 -8.52 -12.11
N GLY A 178 -25.07 -7.77 -11.06
CA GLY A 178 -25.08 -6.31 -11.04
C GLY A 178 -23.76 -5.76 -10.52
N PHE A 179 -23.50 -4.48 -10.78
CA PHE A 179 -22.32 -3.77 -10.34
C PHE A 179 -22.68 -2.39 -9.77
N ILE A 180 -22.26 -2.12 -8.54
CA ILE A 180 -22.43 -0.82 -7.88
C ILE A 180 -21.04 -0.27 -7.61
N CYS A 181 -20.75 0.94 -8.03
CA CYS A 181 -19.51 1.64 -7.72
C CYS A 181 -19.71 3.15 -7.62
N GLY A 182 -18.69 3.84 -7.09
CA GLY A 182 -18.60 5.29 -7.13
C GLY A 182 -17.77 5.79 -8.31
N ILE A 183 -17.80 7.10 -8.53
CA ILE A 183 -16.96 7.80 -9.49
C ILE A 183 -15.81 8.43 -8.71
N GLU A 184 -14.58 7.99 -9.00
CA GLU A 184 -13.37 8.61 -8.45
C GLU A 184 -12.96 9.83 -9.29
N LYS A 185 -12.35 10.82 -8.63
CA LYS A 185 -11.81 12.02 -9.27
C LYS A 185 -10.40 12.27 -8.78
N THR A 186 -9.56 12.84 -9.62
CA THR A 186 -8.25 13.37 -9.23
C THR A 186 -8.42 14.65 -8.42
N LEU A 187 -7.34 15.17 -7.87
CA LEU A 187 -7.35 16.41 -7.10
C LEU A 187 -7.83 17.61 -7.95
N ASP A 188 -7.46 17.65 -9.23
CA ASP A 188 -7.91 18.65 -10.22
C ASP A 188 -9.33 18.41 -10.75
N GLY A 189 -10.03 17.36 -10.26
CA GLY A 189 -11.43 17.07 -10.56
C GLY A 189 -11.67 16.24 -11.81
N GLN A 190 -10.65 15.67 -12.46
CA GLN A 190 -10.83 14.77 -13.58
C GLN A 190 -11.43 13.45 -13.11
N GLU A 191 -12.46 12.97 -13.81
CA GLU A 191 -13.07 11.69 -13.52
C GLU A 191 -12.17 10.54 -13.95
N LEU A 192 -11.95 9.59 -13.05
CA LEU A 192 -11.16 8.40 -13.31
C LEU A 192 -12.06 7.21 -13.63
N LEU A 193 -11.67 6.48 -14.66
CA LEU A 193 -12.35 5.25 -15.03
C LEU A 193 -11.95 4.13 -14.05
N ASP A 194 -12.89 3.69 -13.24
CA ASP A 194 -12.66 2.62 -12.27
C ASP A 194 -12.30 1.30 -12.98
N ILE A 195 -11.14 0.73 -12.63
CA ILE A 195 -10.63 -0.52 -13.21
C ILE A 195 -11.57 -1.70 -12.91
N ARG A 196 -12.28 -1.68 -11.79
CA ARG A 196 -13.26 -2.71 -11.39
C ARG A 196 -14.47 -2.66 -12.35
N LEU A 197 -15.01 -1.47 -12.61
CA LEU A 197 -16.11 -1.27 -13.56
C LEU A 197 -15.70 -1.70 -14.98
N THR A 198 -14.53 -1.26 -15.44
CA THR A 198 -14.01 -1.64 -16.77
C THR A 198 -13.85 -3.15 -16.87
N THR A 199 -13.35 -3.78 -15.83
CA THR A 199 -13.17 -5.24 -15.77
C THR A 199 -14.51 -5.97 -15.81
N TYR A 200 -15.49 -5.51 -15.02
CA TYR A 200 -16.83 -6.05 -15.01
C TYR A 200 -17.48 -5.97 -16.41
N ILE A 201 -17.48 -4.79 -17.04
CA ILE A 201 -18.03 -4.60 -18.37
C ILE A 201 -17.38 -5.56 -19.38
N ASN A 202 -16.05 -5.65 -19.35
CA ASN A 202 -15.30 -6.52 -20.26
C ASN A 202 -15.61 -8.01 -20.05
N GLN A 203 -15.71 -8.47 -18.81
CA GLN A 203 -16.01 -9.87 -18.51
C GLN A 203 -17.46 -10.22 -18.89
N MET A 204 -18.44 -9.41 -18.48
CA MET A 204 -19.85 -9.64 -18.79
C MET A 204 -20.15 -9.53 -20.27
N SER A 205 -19.44 -8.65 -21.00
CA SER A 205 -19.57 -8.54 -22.47
C SER A 205 -19.05 -9.79 -23.18
N LYS A 206 -17.90 -10.34 -22.76
CA LYS A 206 -17.38 -11.62 -23.29
C LYS A 206 -18.37 -12.76 -23.12
N LEU A 207 -19.06 -12.77 -22.00
CA LEU A 207 -20.09 -13.76 -21.66
C LEU A 207 -21.45 -13.49 -22.34
N LYS A 208 -21.56 -12.39 -23.11
CA LYS A 208 -22.83 -11.91 -23.71
C LYS A 208 -23.94 -11.68 -22.67
N SER A 209 -23.55 -11.37 -21.43
CA SER A 209 -24.44 -11.17 -20.27
C SER A 209 -24.41 -9.74 -19.74
N PHE A 210 -23.67 -8.83 -20.40
CA PHE A 210 -23.64 -7.43 -20.00
C PHE A 210 -24.97 -6.74 -20.27
N ASN A 211 -25.46 -6.03 -19.24
CA ASN A 211 -26.64 -5.17 -19.35
C ASN A 211 -26.37 -3.87 -18.60
N GLN A 212 -26.45 -2.75 -19.29
CA GLN A 212 -26.21 -1.42 -18.71
C GLN A 212 -27.13 -1.12 -17.51
N ASN A 213 -28.37 -1.64 -17.51
CA ASN A 213 -29.31 -1.46 -16.39
C ASN A 213 -28.89 -2.17 -15.11
N ASN A 214 -27.89 -3.05 -15.18
CA ASN A 214 -27.30 -3.72 -14.01
C ASN A 214 -26.11 -2.96 -13.44
N VAL A 215 -25.80 -1.76 -13.93
CA VAL A 215 -24.70 -0.92 -13.45
C VAL A 215 -25.27 0.31 -12.77
N TYR A 216 -24.91 0.52 -11.53
CA TYR A 216 -25.23 1.74 -10.79
C TYR A 216 -23.94 2.49 -10.45
N LEU A 217 -23.90 3.77 -10.84
CA LEU A 217 -22.78 4.67 -10.55
C LEU A 217 -23.25 5.74 -9.58
N GLY A 218 -22.72 5.71 -8.36
CA GLY A 218 -22.99 6.67 -7.31
C GLY A 218 -21.74 7.44 -6.89
N ALA A 219 -21.73 7.87 -5.65
CA ALA A 219 -20.54 8.32 -4.94
C ALA A 219 -20.08 7.22 -3.97
N PHE A 220 -18.85 7.32 -3.46
CA PHE A 220 -18.36 6.38 -2.43
C PHE A 220 -18.91 6.76 -1.03
N THR A 221 -20.22 6.94 -0.93
CA THR A 221 -20.91 7.30 0.32
C THR A 221 -22.07 6.35 0.58
N ALA A 222 -22.41 6.13 1.85
CA ALA A 222 -23.55 5.31 2.25
C ALA A 222 -24.88 5.85 1.68
N ASP A 223 -25.02 7.18 1.58
CA ASP A 223 -26.25 7.82 1.08
C ASP A 223 -26.48 7.58 -0.43
N SER A 224 -25.42 7.29 -1.17
CA SER A 224 -25.52 7.01 -2.62
C SER A 224 -25.77 5.54 -2.94
N GLY A 225 -25.58 4.64 -1.99
CA GLY A 225 -25.79 3.19 -2.16
C GLY A 225 -27.16 2.77 -1.67
#